data_6b5e96e8a7f9d8ddd7660eb5bfc709bb
#
_entry.id   6b5e96e8a7f9d8ddd7660eb5bfc709bb
#
_cell.length_a   1.000
_cell.length_b   1.000
_cell.length_c   1.000
_cell.angle_alpha   90.00
_cell.angle_beta   90.00
_cell.angle_gamma   90.00
#
_symmetry.space_group_name_H-M   'P 1'
#
loop_
_entity.id
_entity.type
_entity.pdbx_description
1 polymer ?
#
loop_
_entity_poly.entity_id
_entity_poly.type
_entity_poly.pdbx_seq_one_letter_code
_entity_poly.pdbx_strand_id
1 'polypeptide(L)'
;MIARVGARVAPRLRLGNGIDPSVLSRDSEVGLAYAADPLVNRVVSTRWFTEATKAMEEIKQWAPRITVPLLVMHGTEDKLARVESTRALFEQLGSKEKELGIYQGYYHELFNEPEKQQIFDRVSTWLDKHGTGR
;
A
#
# COMPACT_ATOMS: atom_id res chain seq x y z
N MET A 1 -4.10 -21.24 6.30
CA MET A 1 -3.56 -22.46 6.91
C MET A 1 -2.38 -23.05 6.15
N ILE A 2 -2.49 -23.25 4.85
CA ILE A 2 -1.41 -23.81 3.99
C ILE A 2 -0.13 -22.96 4.01
N ALA A 3 -0.20 -21.64 3.93
CA ALA A 3 0.97 -20.75 3.94
C ALA A 3 1.76 -20.82 5.26
N ARG A 4 1.09 -20.93 6.41
CA ARG A 4 1.75 -21.06 7.73
C ARG A 4 2.48 -22.39 7.89
N VAL A 5 1.96 -23.46 7.34
CA VAL A 5 2.64 -24.77 7.30
C VAL A 5 3.81 -24.71 6.33
N GLY A 6 3.62 -24.14 5.15
CA GLY A 6 4.68 -23.94 4.16
C GLY A 6 5.85 -23.12 4.69
N ALA A 7 5.61 -22.08 5.48
CA ALA A 7 6.66 -21.26 6.07
C ALA A 7 7.54 -22.02 7.09
N ARG A 8 7.00 -23.05 7.73
CA ARG A 8 7.76 -23.90 8.67
C ARG A 8 8.55 -25.00 7.97
N VAL A 9 7.96 -25.62 6.94
CA VAL A 9 8.52 -26.79 6.27
C VAL A 9 9.39 -26.41 5.08
N ALA A 10 9.01 -25.36 4.33
CA ALA A 10 9.69 -24.89 3.13
C ALA A 10 9.72 -23.35 3.08
N PRO A 11 10.41 -22.66 4.02
CA PRO A 11 10.37 -21.20 4.16
C PRO A 11 10.90 -20.43 2.93
N ARG A 12 11.71 -21.10 2.11
CA ARG A 12 12.31 -20.55 0.88
C ARG A 12 11.55 -20.93 -0.40
N LEU A 13 10.48 -21.70 -0.29
CA LEU A 13 9.64 -22.03 -1.44
C LEU A 13 9.09 -20.73 -2.05
N ARG A 14 9.36 -20.54 -3.34
CA ARG A 14 8.93 -19.35 -4.10
C ARG A 14 7.60 -19.63 -4.78
N LEU A 15 6.68 -18.69 -4.62
CA LEU A 15 5.35 -18.71 -5.25
C LEU A 15 5.17 -17.41 -6.00
N GLY A 16 4.40 -17.43 -7.07
CA GLY A 16 4.01 -16.19 -7.77
C GLY A 16 3.32 -15.22 -6.81
N ASN A 17 3.61 -13.94 -6.93
CA ASN A 17 3.02 -12.90 -6.05
C ASN A 17 1.53 -12.66 -6.34
N GLY A 18 1.02 -13.15 -7.50
CA GLY A 18 -0.40 -13.06 -7.88
C GLY A 18 -0.86 -11.65 -8.27
N ILE A 19 0.06 -10.70 -8.43
CA ILE A 19 -0.28 -9.34 -8.84
C ILE A 19 -0.55 -9.31 -10.33
N ASP A 20 -1.76 -8.90 -10.72
CA ASP A 20 -2.10 -8.55 -12.09
C ASP A 20 -1.64 -7.11 -12.36
N PRO A 21 -0.72 -6.86 -13.31
CA PRO A 21 -0.25 -5.51 -13.60
C PRO A 21 -1.35 -4.53 -14.01
N SER A 22 -2.45 -5.02 -14.57
CA SER A 22 -3.56 -4.18 -15.04
C SER A 22 -4.36 -3.50 -13.92
N VAL A 23 -4.17 -3.93 -12.67
CA VAL A 23 -4.88 -3.35 -11.51
C VAL A 23 -4.04 -2.32 -10.74
N LEU A 24 -2.82 -2.03 -11.22
CA LEU A 24 -1.92 -1.08 -10.56
C LEU A 24 -2.35 0.37 -10.78
N SER A 25 -2.70 0.70 -12.03
CA SER A 25 -3.15 2.03 -12.46
C SER A 25 -4.19 1.92 -13.57
N ARG A 26 -5.00 2.95 -13.75
CA ARG A 26 -5.88 3.12 -14.93
C ARG A 26 -5.09 3.44 -16.20
N ASP A 27 -3.85 3.92 -16.05
CA ASP A 27 -2.90 4.07 -17.16
C ASP A 27 -2.31 2.70 -17.50
N SER A 28 -2.67 2.15 -18.66
CA SER A 28 -2.21 0.83 -19.13
C SER A 28 -0.69 0.73 -19.30
N GLU A 29 -0.02 1.87 -19.59
CA GLU A 29 1.43 1.89 -19.76
C GLU A 29 2.16 1.53 -18.46
N VAL A 30 1.57 1.86 -17.30
CA VAL A 30 2.10 1.48 -15.98
C VAL A 30 2.14 -0.05 -15.83
N GLY A 31 1.05 -0.72 -16.19
CA GLY A 31 0.98 -2.18 -16.16
C GLY A 31 1.98 -2.83 -17.13
N LEU A 32 2.14 -2.28 -18.33
CA LEU A 32 3.11 -2.74 -19.32
C LEU A 32 4.55 -2.53 -18.83
N ALA A 33 4.86 -1.37 -18.26
CA ALA A 33 6.17 -1.07 -17.69
C ALA A 33 6.50 -2.03 -16.53
N TYR A 34 5.57 -2.23 -15.60
CA TYR A 34 5.71 -3.21 -14.52
C TYR A 34 5.99 -4.63 -15.06
N ALA A 35 5.26 -5.02 -16.11
CA ALA A 35 5.42 -6.33 -16.73
C ALA A 35 6.77 -6.50 -17.45
N ALA A 36 7.37 -5.42 -17.95
CA ALA A 36 8.64 -5.44 -18.68
C ALA A 36 9.87 -5.22 -17.78
N ASP A 37 9.69 -4.68 -16.58
CA ASP A 37 10.79 -4.31 -15.69
C ASP A 37 11.49 -5.56 -15.11
N PRO A 38 12.79 -5.77 -15.41
CA PRO A 38 13.55 -6.90 -14.88
C PRO A 38 13.83 -6.79 -13.36
N LEU A 39 13.65 -5.62 -12.75
CA LEU A 39 13.82 -5.41 -11.32
C LEU A 39 12.57 -5.82 -10.52
N VAL A 40 11.43 -5.97 -11.19
CA VAL A 40 10.19 -6.42 -10.55
C VAL A 40 10.27 -7.91 -10.22
N ASN A 41 10.27 -8.22 -8.93
CA ASN A 41 10.26 -9.59 -8.46
C ASN A 41 8.82 -10.13 -8.39
N ARG A 42 8.49 -11.05 -9.31
CA ARG A 42 7.14 -11.65 -9.43
C ARG A 42 6.91 -12.86 -8.52
N VAL A 43 7.87 -13.17 -7.66
CA VAL A 43 7.77 -14.28 -6.74
C VAL A 43 8.05 -13.84 -5.30
N VAL A 44 7.37 -14.46 -4.36
CA VAL A 44 7.56 -14.26 -2.92
C VAL A 44 7.80 -15.60 -2.25
N SER A 45 8.57 -15.62 -1.16
CA SER A 45 8.72 -16.84 -0.38
C SER A 45 7.51 -17.06 0.54
N THR A 46 7.27 -18.32 0.89
CA THR A 46 6.22 -18.67 1.87
C THR A 46 6.46 -17.97 3.21
N ARG A 47 7.72 -17.79 3.61
CA ARG A 47 8.07 -17.04 4.82
C ARG A 47 7.69 -15.58 4.69
N TRP A 48 8.03 -14.91 3.57
CA TRP A 48 7.67 -13.52 3.33
C TRP A 48 6.17 -13.29 3.47
N PHE A 49 5.37 -14.16 2.82
CA PHE A 49 3.92 -14.07 2.88
C PHE A 49 3.39 -14.17 4.32
N THR A 50 3.96 -15.09 5.11
CA THR A 50 3.55 -15.26 6.51
C THR A 50 3.92 -14.05 7.36
N GLU A 51 5.13 -13.51 7.21
CA GLU A 51 5.58 -12.33 7.96
C GLU A 51 4.80 -11.08 7.55
N ALA A 52 4.53 -10.90 6.26
CA ALA A 52 3.72 -9.78 5.78
C ALA A 52 2.29 -9.83 6.35
N THR A 53 1.65 -11.02 6.32
CA THR A 53 0.31 -11.20 6.90
C THR A 53 0.31 -10.91 8.41
N LYS A 54 1.33 -11.37 9.12
CA LYS A 54 1.49 -11.10 10.55
C LYS A 54 1.65 -9.60 10.81
N ALA A 55 2.50 -8.91 10.04
CA ALA A 55 2.68 -7.47 10.17
C ALA A 55 1.37 -6.69 9.92
N MET A 56 0.56 -7.12 8.95
CA MET A 56 -0.77 -6.53 8.69
C MET A 56 -1.75 -6.73 9.85
N GLU A 57 -1.65 -7.84 10.59
CA GLU A 57 -2.45 -8.06 11.80
C GLU A 57 -1.94 -7.21 12.96
N GLU A 58 -0.62 -7.12 13.14
CA GLU A 58 0.02 -6.40 14.24
C GLU A 58 -0.13 -4.88 14.13
N ILE A 59 -0.18 -4.32 12.90
CA ILE A 59 -0.31 -2.86 12.72
C ILE A 59 -1.54 -2.29 13.46
N LYS A 60 -2.61 -3.05 13.57
CA LYS A 60 -3.82 -2.64 14.29
C LYS A 60 -3.55 -2.41 15.78
N GLN A 61 -2.63 -3.16 16.37
CA GLN A 61 -2.24 -3.01 17.77
C GLN A 61 -1.29 -1.83 17.97
N TRP A 62 -0.51 -1.48 16.93
CA TRP A 62 0.44 -0.38 16.96
C TRP A 62 -0.17 0.95 16.54
N ALA A 63 -1.26 0.94 15.77
CA ALA A 63 -1.89 2.13 15.23
C ALA A 63 -2.14 3.23 16.28
N PRO A 64 -2.62 2.96 17.50
CA PRO A 64 -2.80 3.98 18.53
C PRO A 64 -1.50 4.63 19.01
N ARG A 65 -0.35 4.00 18.77
CA ARG A 65 0.97 4.52 19.15
C ARG A 65 1.64 5.33 18.05
N ILE A 66 1.08 5.33 16.84
CA ILE A 66 1.58 6.13 15.72
C ILE A 66 1.05 7.55 15.92
N THR A 67 1.88 8.44 16.39
CA THR A 67 1.51 9.81 16.81
C THR A 67 2.13 10.91 15.94
N VAL A 68 2.99 10.54 14.99
CA VAL A 68 3.58 11.49 14.04
C VAL A 68 2.52 12.03 13.06
N PRO A 69 2.70 13.22 12.46
CA PRO A 69 1.83 13.70 11.41
C PRO A 69 1.72 12.70 10.26
N LEU A 70 0.52 12.48 9.74
CA LEU A 70 0.24 11.46 8.73
C LEU A 70 -0.70 11.95 7.64
N LEU A 71 -0.31 11.76 6.38
CA LEU A 71 -1.20 11.79 5.23
C LEU A 71 -1.41 10.36 4.72
N VAL A 72 -2.63 9.86 4.81
CA VAL A 72 -3.03 8.54 4.30
C VAL A 72 -3.86 8.75 3.05
N MET A 73 -3.51 8.05 1.97
CA MET A 73 -4.21 8.18 0.69
C MET A 73 -4.55 6.81 0.11
N HIS A 74 -5.72 6.69 -0.54
CA HIS A 74 -6.19 5.42 -1.11
C HIS A 74 -7.15 5.62 -2.27
N GLY A 75 -7.05 4.78 -3.30
CA GLY A 75 -7.98 4.73 -4.41
C GLY A 75 -9.18 3.82 -4.13
N THR A 76 -10.39 4.22 -4.52
CA THR A 76 -11.59 3.40 -4.23
C THR A 76 -11.67 2.12 -5.04
N GLU A 77 -10.99 2.08 -6.20
CA GLU A 77 -10.98 0.91 -7.11
C GLU A 77 -9.68 0.10 -6.98
N ASP A 78 -8.93 0.28 -5.89
CA ASP A 78 -7.77 -0.55 -5.55
C ASP A 78 -8.21 -2.02 -5.38
N LYS A 79 -7.68 -2.90 -6.25
CA LYS A 79 -7.96 -4.34 -6.23
C LYS A 79 -6.97 -5.12 -5.35
N LEU A 80 -5.87 -4.50 -4.91
CA LEU A 80 -4.84 -5.13 -4.10
C LEU A 80 -5.05 -4.89 -2.61
N ALA A 81 -5.55 -3.70 -2.24
CA ALA A 81 -5.83 -3.32 -0.87
C ALA A 81 -7.24 -2.72 -0.75
N ARG A 82 -7.98 -3.10 0.27
CA ARG A 82 -9.36 -2.65 0.46
C ARG A 82 -9.40 -1.28 1.13
N VAL A 83 -10.10 -0.33 0.53
CA VAL A 83 -10.25 1.03 1.05
C VAL A 83 -10.91 1.04 2.44
N GLU A 84 -11.80 0.10 2.74
CA GLU A 84 -12.42 -0.04 4.06
C GLU A 84 -11.39 -0.37 5.14
N SER A 85 -10.37 -1.17 4.81
CA SER A 85 -9.27 -1.50 5.73
C SER A 85 -8.44 -0.26 6.06
N THR A 86 -8.18 0.59 5.07
CA THR A 86 -7.49 1.86 5.25
C THR A 86 -8.30 2.81 6.13
N ARG A 87 -9.61 2.95 5.89
CA ARG A 87 -10.49 3.75 6.73
C ARG A 87 -10.50 3.25 8.18
N ALA A 88 -10.67 1.95 8.38
CA ALA A 88 -10.69 1.35 9.71
C ALA A 88 -9.35 1.50 10.46
N LEU A 89 -8.22 1.42 9.75
CA LEU A 89 -6.91 1.67 10.33
C LEU A 89 -6.73 3.14 10.67
N PHE A 90 -7.14 4.05 9.77
CA PHE A 90 -7.03 5.50 9.96
C PHE A 90 -7.72 5.94 11.25
N GLU A 91 -8.90 5.42 11.56
CA GLU A 91 -9.61 5.74 12.81
C GLU A 91 -8.81 5.35 14.06
N GLN A 92 -8.03 4.26 13.98
CA GLN A 92 -7.23 3.75 15.10
C GLN A 92 -5.89 4.46 15.29
N LEU A 93 -5.43 5.25 14.30
CA LEU A 93 -4.15 5.98 14.40
C LEU A 93 -4.19 7.00 15.54
N GLY A 94 -3.17 6.99 16.39
CA GLY A 94 -3.04 7.88 17.54
C GLY A 94 -2.60 9.31 17.21
N SER A 95 -2.24 9.57 15.95
CA SER A 95 -1.86 10.91 15.49
C SER A 95 -3.01 11.91 15.63
N LYS A 96 -2.72 13.08 16.16
CA LYS A 96 -3.63 14.24 16.21
C LYS A 96 -3.62 15.04 14.91
N GLU A 97 -2.54 14.92 14.15
CA GLU A 97 -2.33 15.58 12.87
C GLU A 97 -2.36 14.53 11.75
N LYS A 98 -3.56 14.01 11.46
CA LYS A 98 -3.77 13.00 10.43
C LYS A 98 -4.81 13.46 9.43
N GLU A 99 -4.54 13.24 8.14
CA GLU A 99 -5.43 13.52 7.04
C GLU A 99 -5.66 12.28 6.20
N LEU A 100 -6.91 12.09 5.71
CA LEU A 100 -7.28 10.98 4.84
C LEU A 100 -7.73 11.52 3.49
N GLY A 101 -7.05 11.10 2.42
CA GLY A 101 -7.42 11.36 1.02
C GLY A 101 -7.96 10.09 0.37
N ILE A 102 -9.26 10.07 0.02
CA ILE A 102 -9.86 8.96 -0.74
C ILE A 102 -10.16 9.46 -2.14
N TYR A 103 -9.61 8.76 -3.14
CA TYR A 103 -9.70 9.12 -4.55
C TYR A 103 -10.64 8.19 -5.29
N GLN A 104 -11.78 8.75 -5.69
CA GLN A 104 -12.83 7.99 -6.37
C GLN A 104 -12.37 7.50 -7.74
N GLY A 105 -12.50 6.20 -7.97
CA GLY A 105 -12.16 5.54 -9.22
C GLY A 105 -10.66 5.22 -9.38
N TYR A 106 -9.78 5.67 -8.49
CA TYR A 106 -8.34 5.42 -8.58
C TYR A 106 -7.99 4.00 -8.15
N TYR A 107 -6.91 3.46 -8.77
CA TYR A 107 -6.37 2.14 -8.49
C TYR A 107 -5.29 2.19 -7.40
N HIS A 108 -4.39 1.20 -7.38
CA HIS A 108 -3.42 1.00 -6.31
C HIS A 108 -2.30 2.04 -6.28
N GLU A 109 -1.76 2.38 -7.45
CA GLU A 109 -0.60 3.25 -7.57
C GLU A 109 -1.01 4.69 -7.85
N LEU A 110 -1.45 5.42 -6.83
CA LEU A 110 -1.95 6.79 -6.96
C LEU A 110 -1.00 7.74 -7.70
N PHE A 111 0.32 7.57 -7.50
CA PHE A 111 1.35 8.38 -8.15
C PHE A 111 1.57 8.04 -9.63
N ASN A 112 0.97 6.98 -10.11
CA ASN A 112 1.02 6.53 -11.49
C ASN A 112 -0.34 6.60 -12.19
N GLU A 113 -1.34 7.16 -11.54
CA GLU A 113 -2.65 7.41 -12.15
C GLU A 113 -2.60 8.51 -13.22
N PRO A 114 -3.52 8.54 -14.21
CA PRO A 114 -3.55 9.61 -15.23
C PRO A 114 -3.55 11.00 -14.63
N GLU A 115 -4.30 11.22 -13.56
CA GLU A 115 -4.40 12.52 -12.88
C GLU A 115 -3.44 12.66 -11.69
N LYS A 116 -2.29 12.01 -11.75
CA LYS A 116 -1.28 11.98 -10.67
C LYS A 116 -0.82 13.36 -10.18
N GLN A 117 -0.97 14.39 -11.00
CA GLN A 117 -0.57 15.76 -10.60
C GLN A 117 -1.30 16.21 -9.34
N GLN A 118 -2.59 15.94 -9.22
CA GLN A 118 -3.34 16.29 -8.00
C GLN A 118 -2.87 15.52 -6.76
N ILE A 119 -2.33 14.30 -6.94
CA ILE A 119 -1.72 13.54 -5.84
C ILE A 119 -0.42 14.21 -5.39
N PHE A 120 0.44 14.58 -6.35
CA PHE A 120 1.68 15.31 -6.05
C PHE A 120 1.40 16.65 -5.37
N ASP A 121 0.43 17.44 -5.88
CA ASP A 121 0.05 18.74 -5.31
C ASP A 121 -0.47 18.56 -3.87
N ARG A 122 -1.28 17.53 -3.63
CA ARG A 122 -1.76 17.20 -2.27
C ARG A 122 -0.63 16.87 -1.32
N VAL A 123 0.32 16.02 -1.75
CA VAL A 123 1.49 15.64 -0.95
C VAL A 123 2.39 16.85 -0.69
N SER A 124 2.68 17.65 -1.72
CA SER A 124 3.49 18.85 -1.58
C SER A 124 2.87 19.84 -0.57
N THR A 125 1.58 20.14 -0.73
CA THR A 125 0.85 21.03 0.20
C THR A 125 0.90 20.50 1.64
N TRP A 126 0.75 19.18 1.80
CA TRP A 126 0.80 18.57 3.12
C TRP A 126 2.20 18.63 3.73
N LEU A 127 3.24 18.40 2.92
CA LEU A 127 4.65 18.48 3.34
C LEU A 127 5.02 19.92 3.73
N ASP A 128 4.57 20.92 2.95
CA ASP A 128 4.82 22.33 3.27
C ASP A 128 4.20 22.75 4.61
N LYS A 129 3.04 22.17 4.94
CA LYS A 129 2.35 22.43 6.21
C LYS A 129 3.01 21.74 7.41
N HIS A 130 3.55 20.53 7.22
CA HIS A 130 4.04 19.67 8.31
C HIS A 130 5.55 19.45 8.27
N GLY A 131 6.20 19.70 7.13
CA GLY A 131 7.63 19.66 6.93
C GLY A 131 8.29 20.94 7.41
N THR A 132 7.98 21.35 8.63
CA THR A 132 8.54 22.59 9.16
C THR A 132 10.03 22.54 9.16
N GLY A 133 10.53 23.45 8.46
CA GLY A 133 11.70 24.17 8.61
C GLY A 133 12.64 23.78 9.76
N ARG A 134 13.74 23.24 9.39
CA ARG A 134 14.99 23.51 10.07
C ARG A 134 15.62 24.74 9.44
#